data_ce99c87eb80b9d15b64f11c9181bfef5
#
_entry.id   ce99c87eb80b9d15b64f11c9181bfef5
#
_cell.length_a   1.000
_cell.length_b   1.000
_cell.length_c   1.000
_cell.angle_alpha   90.00
_cell.angle_beta   90.00
_cell.angle_gamma   90.00
#
_symmetry.space_group_name_H-M   'P 1'
#
loop_
_entity.id
_entity.type
_entity.pdbx_description
1 polymer ?
#
loop_
_entity_poly.entity_id
_entity_poly.type
_entity_poly.pdbx_seq_one_letter_code
_entity_poly.pdbx_strand_id
1 'polypeptide(L)'
;QAAAKLRSLCAAYSGLRVIETADCGGLQLDSTKVTVNFAAWGYTGVEVGELFREARVAVELVDAYNVLFLVTYADVTTDYDEALARIAAVLNKMQAQKRAPLQLAAAAKVPQTQAVLPLRDVFYRAKKAVPLAQAAGKICGEQVSFYPPGIPVLLPGELVTEEIIAYCRAQKELGLPVSGPADSSLQT
;
A
#
# COMPACT_ATOMS: atom_id res chain seq x y z
N GLN A 1 2.26 -20.77 15.15
CA GLN A 1 3.73 -21.02 15.22
C GLN A 1 4.46 -20.43 14.00
N ALA A 2 4.02 -20.68 12.76
CA ALA A 2 4.69 -20.20 11.54
C ALA A 2 4.81 -18.66 11.50
N ALA A 3 3.71 -17.93 11.67
CA ALA A 3 3.72 -16.47 11.72
C ALA A 3 4.62 -15.91 12.84
N ALA A 4 4.70 -16.59 13.98
CA ALA A 4 5.61 -16.20 15.06
C ALA A 4 7.10 -16.34 14.65
N LYS A 5 7.47 -17.41 13.93
CA LYS A 5 8.82 -17.55 13.37
C LYS A 5 9.17 -16.39 12.44
N LEU A 6 8.23 -16.00 11.53
CA LEU A 6 8.44 -14.88 10.61
C LEU A 6 8.58 -13.54 11.37
N ARG A 7 7.72 -13.29 12.36
CA ARG A 7 7.84 -12.10 13.22
C ARG A 7 9.20 -12.04 13.89
N SER A 8 9.62 -13.13 14.53
CA SER A 8 10.91 -13.21 15.20
C SER A 8 12.07 -13.01 14.22
N LEU A 9 12.00 -13.58 13.02
CA LEU A 9 13.00 -13.36 11.98
C LEU A 9 13.10 -11.88 11.63
N CYS A 10 12.00 -11.21 11.30
CA CYS A 10 12.02 -9.81 10.93
C CYS A 10 12.44 -8.90 12.10
N ALA A 11 11.99 -9.19 13.32
CA ALA A 11 12.34 -8.42 14.52
C ALA A 11 13.83 -8.52 14.91
N ALA A 12 14.54 -9.56 14.46
CA ALA A 12 15.97 -9.69 14.69
C ALA A 12 16.82 -8.67 13.92
N TYR A 13 16.24 -8.03 12.88
CA TYR A 13 16.96 -7.05 12.07
C TYR A 13 16.77 -5.64 12.63
N SER A 14 17.84 -5.04 13.15
CA SER A 14 17.81 -3.67 13.66
C SER A 14 17.34 -2.65 12.61
N GLY A 15 16.36 -1.86 12.97
CA GLY A 15 15.75 -0.83 12.12
C GLY A 15 14.51 -1.31 11.33
N LEU A 16 14.21 -2.61 11.31
CA LEU A 16 12.88 -3.06 10.89
C LEU A 16 11.90 -2.94 12.06
N ARG A 17 10.68 -2.48 11.74
CA ARG A 17 9.60 -2.43 12.71
C ARG A 17 8.51 -3.42 12.29
N VAL A 18 8.33 -4.46 13.09
CA VAL A 18 7.19 -5.37 12.95
C VAL A 18 6.02 -4.76 13.70
N ILE A 19 4.86 -4.66 13.04
CA ILE A 19 3.65 -4.10 13.65
C ILE A 19 3.07 -5.13 14.63
N GLU A 20 2.83 -4.70 15.86
CA GLU A 20 2.30 -5.50 16.94
C GLU A 20 0.92 -5.00 17.41
N THR A 21 0.24 -5.80 18.24
CA THR A 21 -1.10 -5.44 18.76
C THR A 21 -1.10 -4.08 19.48
N ALA A 22 -0.02 -3.72 20.13
CA ALA A 22 0.13 -2.41 20.80
C ALA A 22 0.06 -1.24 19.82
N ASP A 23 0.41 -1.45 18.54
CA ASP A 23 0.36 -0.42 17.50
C ASP A 23 -1.05 -0.22 16.92
N CYS A 24 -2.00 -1.10 17.25
CA CYS A 24 -3.32 -1.15 16.63
C CYS A 24 -4.41 -0.35 17.39
N GLY A 25 -4.03 0.56 18.28
CA GLY A 25 -5.00 1.46 18.94
C GLY A 25 -6.08 0.73 19.75
N GLY A 26 -5.78 -0.41 20.36
CA GLY A 26 -6.72 -1.21 21.16
C GLY A 26 -7.46 -2.30 20.37
N LEU A 27 -7.23 -2.40 19.07
CA LEU A 27 -7.74 -3.51 18.26
C LEU A 27 -6.82 -4.73 18.37
N GLN A 28 -7.41 -5.92 18.29
CA GLN A 28 -6.66 -7.15 18.28
C GLN A 28 -6.09 -7.41 16.89
N LEU A 29 -4.78 -7.67 16.79
CA LEU A 29 -4.12 -8.02 15.54
C LEU A 29 -4.36 -9.49 15.20
N ASP A 30 -4.72 -9.75 13.93
CA ASP A 30 -4.68 -11.11 13.38
C ASP A 30 -3.23 -11.59 13.32
N SER A 31 -2.89 -12.58 14.13
CA SER A 31 -1.51 -13.08 14.26
C SER A 31 -0.95 -13.70 12.98
N THR A 32 -1.80 -14.07 12.02
CA THR A 32 -1.37 -14.63 10.73
C THR A 32 -0.89 -13.55 9.76
N LYS A 33 -1.23 -12.29 10.02
CA LYS A 33 -0.82 -11.12 9.23
C LYS A 33 0.43 -10.50 9.86
N VAL A 34 1.54 -10.56 9.14
CA VAL A 34 2.82 -10.02 9.60
C VAL A 34 3.17 -8.79 8.76
N THR A 35 3.00 -7.61 9.34
CA THR A 35 3.33 -6.34 8.69
C THR A 35 4.68 -5.84 9.16
N VAL A 36 5.54 -5.50 8.21
CA VAL A 36 6.91 -5.03 8.48
C VAL A 36 7.14 -3.70 7.78
N ASN A 37 7.64 -2.71 8.52
CA ASN A 37 7.99 -1.38 8.01
C ASN A 37 9.47 -1.31 7.66
N PHE A 38 9.79 -0.80 6.47
CA PHE A 38 11.14 -0.72 5.91
C PHE A 38 11.67 0.71 5.79
N ALA A 39 10.92 1.72 6.19
CA ALA A 39 11.28 3.12 6.01
C ALA A 39 12.64 3.48 6.64
N ALA A 40 12.97 2.89 7.80
CA ALA A 40 14.25 3.13 8.46
C ALA A 40 15.46 2.56 7.69
N TRP A 41 15.24 1.67 6.72
CA TRP A 41 16.27 1.17 5.82
C TRP A 41 16.33 1.93 4.50
N GLY A 42 15.46 2.93 4.31
CA GLY A 42 15.39 3.75 3.11
C GLY A 42 14.75 3.07 1.91
N TYR A 43 13.88 2.08 2.14
CA TYR A 43 13.13 1.37 1.10
C TYR A 43 11.64 1.65 1.21
N THR A 44 10.99 1.85 0.06
CA THR A 44 9.53 1.83 -0.02
C THR A 44 9.00 0.40 0.05
N GLY A 45 7.74 0.24 0.48
CA GLY A 45 7.10 -1.08 0.47
C GLY A 45 7.01 -1.68 -0.94
N VAL A 46 6.83 -0.82 -1.96
CA VAL A 46 6.79 -1.25 -3.38
C VAL A 46 8.14 -1.86 -3.80
N GLU A 47 9.27 -1.17 -3.54
CA GLU A 47 10.61 -1.69 -3.85
C GLU A 47 10.86 -3.02 -3.13
N VAL A 48 10.48 -3.11 -1.86
CA VAL A 48 10.65 -4.33 -1.05
C VAL A 48 9.80 -5.47 -1.59
N GLY A 49 8.55 -5.18 -1.99
CA GLY A 49 7.65 -6.17 -2.60
C GLY A 49 8.25 -6.78 -3.86
N GLU A 50 8.88 -5.96 -4.73
CA GLU A 50 9.57 -6.45 -5.92
C GLU A 50 10.79 -7.32 -5.59
N LEU A 51 11.60 -6.93 -4.60
CA LEU A 51 12.74 -7.75 -4.15
C LEU A 51 12.29 -9.12 -3.62
N PHE A 52 11.18 -9.17 -2.88
CA PHE A 52 10.60 -10.44 -2.44
C PHE A 52 10.04 -11.26 -3.61
N ARG A 53 9.37 -10.63 -4.57
CA ARG A 53 8.85 -11.28 -5.77
C ARG A 53 9.98 -11.93 -6.59
N GLU A 54 11.10 -11.23 -6.78
CA GLU A 54 12.30 -11.77 -7.44
C GLU A 54 12.86 -12.99 -6.71
N ALA A 55 12.80 -12.98 -5.38
CA ALA A 55 13.21 -14.10 -4.54
C ALA A 55 12.15 -15.23 -4.46
N ARG A 56 11.07 -15.15 -5.24
CA ARG A 56 9.94 -16.09 -5.22
C ARG A 56 9.26 -16.19 -3.84
N VAL A 57 9.16 -15.06 -3.16
CA VAL A 57 8.37 -14.89 -1.93
C VAL A 57 7.18 -14.01 -2.28
N ALA A 58 5.98 -14.57 -2.20
CA ALA A 58 4.76 -13.80 -2.38
C ALA A 58 4.49 -12.97 -1.12
N VAL A 59 4.23 -11.68 -1.32
CA VAL A 59 3.70 -10.79 -0.28
C VAL A 59 2.23 -10.52 -0.57
N GLU A 60 1.43 -10.36 0.47
CA GLU A 60 -0.01 -10.13 0.34
C GLU A 60 -0.30 -8.72 -0.13
N LEU A 61 0.37 -7.76 0.48
CA LEU A 61 0.11 -6.35 0.24
C LEU A 61 1.37 -5.52 0.53
N VAL A 62 1.53 -4.44 -0.23
CA VAL A 62 2.52 -3.40 0.06
C VAL A 62 1.83 -2.04 0.15
N ASP A 63 2.40 -1.11 0.90
CA ASP A 63 2.04 0.31 0.85
C ASP A 63 3.32 1.16 0.68
N ALA A 64 3.25 2.45 0.99
CA ALA A 64 4.41 3.33 0.85
C ALA A 64 5.64 2.88 1.63
N TYR A 65 5.46 2.20 2.77
CA TYR A 65 6.54 1.89 3.72
C TYR A 65 6.51 0.47 4.27
N ASN A 66 5.39 -0.22 4.10
CA ASN A 66 5.14 -1.50 4.72
C ASN A 66 4.99 -2.61 3.69
N VAL A 67 5.32 -3.81 4.14
CA VAL A 67 4.99 -5.07 3.45
C VAL A 67 4.19 -5.93 4.40
N LEU A 68 3.10 -6.49 3.92
CA LEU A 68 2.25 -7.44 4.65
C LEU A 68 2.50 -8.85 4.10
N PHE A 69 2.87 -9.76 4.98
CA PHE A 69 2.87 -11.19 4.72
C PHE A 69 1.62 -11.82 5.34
N LEU A 70 0.97 -12.70 4.59
CA LEU A 70 -0.14 -13.51 5.09
C LEU A 70 0.34 -14.97 5.21
N VAL A 71 0.39 -15.45 6.45
CA VAL A 71 0.75 -16.85 6.72
C VAL A 71 -0.51 -17.69 6.81
N THR A 72 -0.67 -18.61 5.87
CA THR A 72 -1.86 -19.46 5.76
C THR A 72 -1.61 -20.88 6.30
N TYR A 73 -2.64 -21.70 6.36
CA TYR A 73 -2.48 -23.11 6.72
C TYR A 73 -1.67 -23.89 5.67
N ALA A 74 -1.66 -23.44 4.41
CA ALA A 74 -0.88 -24.08 3.35
C ALA A 74 0.62 -23.92 3.57
N ASP A 75 1.04 -22.83 4.16
CA ASP A 75 2.46 -22.53 4.42
C ASP A 75 3.07 -23.47 5.47
N VAL A 76 2.26 -24.06 6.33
CA VAL A 76 2.73 -25.00 7.37
C VAL A 76 2.88 -26.45 6.85
N THR A 77 2.38 -26.74 5.66
CA THR A 77 2.44 -28.06 5.02
C THR A 77 3.53 -28.15 3.95
N THR A 78 4.17 -27.04 3.59
CA THR A 78 5.26 -26.94 2.62
C THR A 78 6.55 -26.53 3.31
N ASP A 79 7.65 -26.38 2.55
CA ASP A 79 8.97 -25.99 3.08
C ASP A 79 9.00 -24.57 3.60
N TYR A 80 8.27 -24.34 4.71
CA TYR A 80 8.19 -23.01 5.35
C TYR A 80 9.57 -22.50 5.80
N ASP A 81 10.44 -23.40 6.23
CA ASP A 81 11.81 -23.04 6.61
C ASP A 81 12.64 -22.59 5.39
N GLU A 82 12.37 -23.13 4.18
CA GLU A 82 12.95 -22.62 2.94
C GLU A 82 12.44 -21.21 2.61
N ALA A 83 11.15 -20.96 2.78
CA ALA A 83 10.58 -19.62 2.59
C ALA A 83 11.21 -18.60 3.56
N LEU A 84 11.38 -18.96 4.83
CA LEU A 84 12.09 -18.12 5.82
C LEU A 84 13.54 -17.87 5.42
N ALA A 85 14.24 -18.86 4.88
CA ALA A 85 15.62 -18.72 4.41
C ALA A 85 15.71 -17.73 3.22
N ARG A 86 14.76 -17.79 2.28
CA ARG A 86 14.66 -16.83 1.16
C ARG A 86 14.41 -15.41 1.67
N ILE A 87 13.48 -15.25 2.62
CA ILE A 87 13.20 -13.96 3.26
C ILE A 87 14.47 -13.43 3.95
N ALA A 88 15.15 -14.25 4.73
CA ALA A 88 16.39 -13.87 5.38
C ALA A 88 17.48 -13.43 4.39
N ALA A 89 17.61 -14.12 3.25
CA ALA A 89 18.57 -13.76 2.21
C ALA A 89 18.28 -12.37 1.63
N VAL A 90 17.01 -12.05 1.34
CA VAL A 90 16.59 -10.72 0.89
C VAL A 90 16.90 -9.66 1.96
N LEU A 91 16.51 -9.93 3.21
CA LEU A 91 16.74 -9.00 4.33
C LEU A 91 18.24 -8.74 4.53
N ASN A 92 19.10 -9.75 4.46
CA ASN A 92 20.55 -9.60 4.57
C ASN A 92 21.12 -8.72 3.46
N LYS A 93 20.69 -8.95 2.19
CA LYS A 93 21.08 -8.12 1.04
C LYS A 93 20.68 -6.67 1.26
N MET A 94 19.42 -6.42 1.65
CA MET A 94 18.91 -5.08 1.91
C MET A 94 19.64 -4.41 3.08
N GLN A 95 19.92 -5.16 4.15
CA GLN A 95 20.65 -4.64 5.31
C GLN A 95 22.04 -4.16 4.93
N ALA A 96 22.73 -4.89 4.05
CA ALA A 96 24.04 -4.49 3.54
C ALA A 96 24.00 -3.25 2.63
N GLN A 97 22.83 -2.94 2.06
CA GLN A 97 22.59 -1.84 1.10
C GLN A 97 21.67 -0.77 1.67
N LYS A 98 21.61 -0.60 3.00
CA LYS A 98 20.77 0.43 3.63
C LYS A 98 21.05 1.81 3.04
N ARG A 99 19.96 2.55 2.87
CA ARG A 99 19.97 3.95 2.44
C ARG A 99 19.62 4.87 3.61
N ALA A 100 19.64 6.17 3.36
CA ALA A 100 19.11 7.13 4.32
C ALA A 100 17.62 6.80 4.61
N PRO A 101 17.21 6.84 5.89
CA PRO A 101 15.81 6.59 6.24
C PRO A 101 14.86 7.45 5.43
N LEU A 102 13.78 6.85 4.96
CA LEU A 102 12.71 7.62 4.34
C LEU A 102 12.07 8.53 5.39
N GLN A 103 11.90 9.79 5.06
CA GLN A 103 11.04 10.64 5.86
C GLN A 103 9.61 10.11 5.69
N LEU A 104 9.06 9.57 6.78
CA LEU A 104 7.65 9.25 6.82
C LEU A 104 6.91 10.58 6.64
N ALA A 105 6.44 10.85 5.43
CA ALA A 105 5.44 11.88 5.27
C ALA A 105 4.37 11.54 6.30
N ALA A 106 4.06 12.50 7.19
CA ALA A 106 2.97 12.35 8.14
C ALA A 106 1.81 11.80 7.31
N ALA A 107 1.35 10.59 7.64
CA ALA A 107 0.46 9.81 6.78
C ALA A 107 -0.56 10.76 6.18
N ALA A 108 -0.44 11.04 4.88
CA ALA A 108 -1.23 12.07 4.26
C ALA A 108 -2.68 11.66 4.52
N LYS A 109 -3.35 12.41 5.40
CA LYS A 109 -4.71 12.11 5.79
C LYS A 109 -5.49 12.01 4.49
N VAL A 110 -6.11 10.86 4.23
CA VAL A 110 -6.97 10.71 3.06
C VAL A 110 -7.99 11.85 3.10
N PRO A 111 -8.05 12.71 2.07
CA PRO A 111 -8.97 13.84 2.07
C PRO A 111 -10.40 13.34 2.24
N GLN A 112 -11.20 14.10 2.97
CA GLN A 112 -12.63 13.80 3.05
C GLN A 112 -13.30 14.15 1.72
N THR A 113 -14.11 13.25 1.22
CA THR A 113 -14.88 13.42 0.01
C THR A 113 -16.30 13.88 0.34
N GLN A 114 -16.92 14.57 -0.60
CA GLN A 114 -18.30 14.99 -0.51
C GLN A 114 -19.09 14.40 -1.68
N ALA A 115 -20.03 13.52 -1.40
CA ALA A 115 -20.97 13.04 -2.40
C ALA A 115 -21.96 14.18 -2.77
N VAL A 116 -22.00 14.53 -4.06
CA VAL A 116 -22.87 15.58 -4.64
C VAL A 116 -24.01 14.95 -5.42
N LEU A 117 -23.75 13.81 -6.05
CA LEU A 117 -24.74 13.07 -6.81
C LEU A 117 -24.80 11.61 -6.36
N PRO A 118 -25.98 10.99 -6.35
CA PRO A 118 -26.10 9.55 -6.13
C PRO A 118 -25.35 8.77 -7.21
N LEU A 119 -24.68 7.68 -6.82
CA LEU A 119 -23.91 6.82 -7.71
C LEU A 119 -24.71 6.36 -8.94
N ARG A 120 -26.00 6.01 -8.74
CA ARG A 120 -26.91 5.62 -9.82
C ARG A 120 -27.04 6.70 -10.89
N ASP A 121 -27.18 7.96 -10.50
CA ASP A 121 -27.39 9.07 -11.43
C ASP A 121 -26.12 9.33 -12.25
N VAL A 122 -24.95 9.20 -11.61
CA VAL A 122 -23.67 9.34 -12.31
C VAL A 122 -23.43 8.21 -13.31
N PHE A 123 -23.85 7.00 -12.98
CA PHE A 123 -23.65 5.84 -13.85
C PHE A 123 -24.26 6.04 -15.24
N TYR A 124 -25.44 6.65 -15.33
CA TYR A 124 -26.18 6.85 -16.58
C TYR A 124 -25.87 8.18 -17.27
N ARG A 125 -25.12 9.08 -16.67
CA ARG A 125 -24.75 10.36 -17.27
C ARG A 125 -23.60 10.23 -18.26
N ALA A 126 -23.62 11.08 -19.29
CA ALA A 126 -22.46 11.26 -20.16
C ALA A 126 -21.28 11.80 -19.34
N LYS A 127 -20.11 11.23 -19.58
CA LYS A 127 -18.85 11.58 -18.92
C LYS A 127 -17.92 12.23 -19.93
N LYS A 128 -17.08 13.14 -19.45
CA LYS A 128 -16.05 13.78 -20.25
C LYS A 128 -14.72 13.62 -19.53
N ALA A 129 -13.73 13.08 -20.21
CA ALA A 129 -12.36 13.03 -19.72
C ALA A 129 -11.78 14.44 -19.61
N VAL A 130 -11.12 14.72 -18.50
CA VAL A 130 -10.41 15.99 -18.24
C VAL A 130 -9.09 15.68 -17.52
N PRO A 131 -8.02 16.44 -17.79
CA PRO A 131 -6.79 16.30 -17.04
C PRO A 131 -7.03 16.45 -15.54
N LEU A 132 -6.38 15.63 -14.71
CA LEU A 132 -6.52 15.69 -13.25
C LEU A 132 -6.29 17.11 -12.72
N ALA A 133 -5.33 17.84 -13.28
CA ALA A 133 -5.03 19.21 -12.90
C ALA A 133 -6.18 20.21 -13.14
N GLN A 134 -7.16 19.85 -13.99
CA GLN A 134 -8.32 20.67 -14.33
C GLN A 134 -9.62 20.08 -13.77
N ALA A 135 -9.51 19.05 -12.93
CA ALA A 135 -10.66 18.34 -12.39
C ALA A 135 -11.27 19.01 -11.14
N ALA A 136 -10.57 19.95 -10.50
CA ALA A 136 -11.08 20.65 -9.33
C ALA A 136 -12.45 21.28 -9.59
N GLY A 137 -13.37 21.14 -8.63
CA GLY A 137 -14.75 21.63 -8.72
C GLY A 137 -15.67 20.78 -9.62
N LYS A 138 -15.18 19.71 -10.25
CA LYS A 138 -15.99 18.79 -11.05
C LYS A 138 -16.47 17.62 -10.22
N ILE A 139 -17.53 16.95 -10.71
CA ILE A 139 -18.06 15.73 -10.10
C ILE A 139 -17.35 14.55 -10.76
N CYS A 140 -16.76 13.67 -9.95
CA CYS A 140 -16.06 12.49 -10.42
C CYS A 140 -17.03 11.52 -11.13
N GLY A 141 -16.63 11.00 -12.27
CA GLY A 141 -17.39 10.02 -13.05
C GLY A 141 -16.87 8.59 -12.92
N GLU A 142 -15.71 8.39 -12.29
CA GLU A 142 -15.03 7.12 -12.18
C GLU A 142 -14.52 6.91 -10.74
N GLN A 143 -14.32 5.65 -10.36
CA GLN A 143 -13.60 5.36 -9.13
C GLN A 143 -12.11 5.65 -9.32
N VAL A 144 -11.45 6.24 -8.32
CA VAL A 144 -10.00 6.40 -8.27
C VAL A 144 -9.48 5.72 -7.01
N SER A 145 -8.64 4.72 -7.19
CA SER A 145 -7.99 3.99 -6.10
C SER A 145 -6.49 3.88 -6.39
N PHE A 146 -5.69 3.81 -5.33
CA PHE A 146 -4.30 3.42 -5.43
C PHE A 146 -4.14 2.02 -4.87
N TYR A 147 -3.51 1.14 -5.62
CA TYR A 147 -3.31 -0.23 -5.20
C TYR A 147 -1.82 -0.54 -4.96
N PRO A 148 -1.50 -1.21 -3.87
CA PRO A 148 -2.33 -1.54 -2.70
C PRO A 148 -2.65 -0.31 -1.83
N PRO A 149 -3.69 -0.32 -0.97
CA PRO A 149 -4.63 -1.41 -0.69
C PRO A 149 -5.89 -1.43 -1.57
N GLY A 150 -6.04 -0.51 -2.50
CA GLY A 150 -7.22 -0.43 -3.37
C GLY A 150 -8.42 0.28 -2.73
N ILE A 151 -8.21 0.99 -1.62
CA ILE A 151 -9.26 1.81 -1.00
C ILE A 151 -9.53 3.02 -1.91
N PRO A 152 -10.79 3.26 -2.29
CA PRO A 152 -11.13 4.41 -3.11
C PRO A 152 -10.81 5.74 -2.43
N VAL A 153 -10.12 6.61 -3.17
CA VAL A 153 -9.89 8.02 -2.78
C VAL A 153 -11.01 8.89 -3.31
N LEU A 154 -11.57 8.51 -4.46
CA LEU A 154 -12.75 9.13 -5.07
C LEU A 154 -13.70 8.05 -5.56
N LEU A 155 -14.97 8.28 -5.37
CA LEU A 155 -16.07 7.51 -5.94
C LEU A 155 -16.85 8.35 -6.96
N PRO A 156 -17.52 7.70 -7.93
CA PRO A 156 -18.42 8.42 -8.83
C PRO A 156 -19.50 9.18 -8.05
N GLY A 157 -19.70 10.45 -8.37
CA GLY A 157 -20.64 11.33 -7.69
C GLY A 157 -20.03 12.24 -6.63
N GLU A 158 -18.77 12.05 -6.31
CA GLU A 158 -18.06 12.91 -5.35
C GLU A 158 -17.40 14.11 -6.02
N LEU A 159 -17.29 15.20 -5.25
CA LEU A 159 -16.64 16.44 -5.69
C LEU A 159 -15.11 16.25 -5.68
N VAL A 160 -14.46 16.55 -6.80
CA VAL A 160 -13.01 16.60 -6.88
C VAL A 160 -12.52 17.93 -6.30
N THR A 161 -11.72 17.86 -5.23
CA THR A 161 -11.11 19.05 -4.60
C THR A 161 -9.63 19.17 -4.93
N GLU A 162 -9.04 20.34 -4.73
CA GLU A 162 -7.58 20.53 -4.86
C GLU A 162 -6.79 19.63 -3.91
N GLU A 163 -7.31 19.37 -2.71
CA GLU A 163 -6.69 18.45 -1.75
C GLU A 163 -6.63 17.02 -2.27
N ILE A 164 -7.71 16.55 -2.92
CA ILE A 164 -7.76 15.24 -3.55
C ILE A 164 -6.76 15.15 -4.71
N ILE A 165 -6.66 16.19 -5.53
CA ILE A 165 -5.69 16.26 -6.64
C ILE A 165 -4.26 16.18 -6.09
N ALA A 166 -3.95 16.96 -5.07
CA ALA A 166 -2.64 16.95 -4.42
C ALA A 166 -2.32 15.56 -3.82
N TYR A 167 -3.30 14.94 -3.17
CA TYR A 167 -3.16 13.58 -2.64
C TYR A 167 -2.87 12.56 -3.75
N CYS A 168 -3.65 12.58 -4.85
CA CYS A 168 -3.44 11.68 -5.99
C CYS A 168 -2.03 11.82 -6.59
N ARG A 169 -1.53 13.06 -6.72
CA ARG A 169 -0.15 13.32 -7.20
C ARG A 169 0.88 12.73 -6.26
N ALA A 170 0.76 12.96 -4.96
CA ALA A 170 1.66 12.42 -3.95
C ALA A 170 1.70 10.89 -3.97
N GLN A 171 0.55 10.21 -4.12
CA GLN A 171 0.51 8.76 -4.22
C GLN A 171 1.21 8.24 -5.48
N LYS A 172 1.08 8.94 -6.61
CA LYS A 172 1.80 8.60 -7.84
C LYS A 172 3.31 8.78 -7.71
N GLU A 173 3.75 9.84 -7.06
CA GLU A 173 5.18 10.10 -6.79
C GLU A 173 5.80 9.00 -5.91
N LEU A 174 5.01 8.37 -5.04
CA LEU A 174 5.41 7.20 -4.27
C LEU A 174 5.45 5.90 -5.10
N GLY A 175 5.08 5.98 -6.39
CA GLY A 175 5.08 4.82 -7.30
C GLY A 175 3.86 3.89 -7.14
N LEU A 176 2.82 4.29 -6.43
CA LEU A 176 1.62 3.47 -6.26
C LEU A 176 0.82 3.40 -7.57
N PRO A 177 0.49 2.21 -8.06
CA PRO A 177 -0.34 2.05 -9.26
C PRO A 177 -1.76 2.59 -9.03
N VAL A 178 -2.29 3.24 -10.06
CA VAL A 178 -3.68 3.73 -10.07
C VAL A 178 -4.60 2.65 -10.63
N SER A 179 -5.74 2.47 -10.01
CA SER A 179 -6.80 1.55 -10.43
C SER A 179 -8.14 2.26 -10.45
N GLY A 180 -8.96 1.91 -11.42
CA GLY A 180 -10.33 2.41 -11.58
C GLY A 180 -10.54 3.34 -12.75
N PRO A 181 -9.77 4.43 -12.93
CA PRO A 181 -9.93 5.32 -14.08
C PRO A 181 -9.59 4.64 -15.40
N ALA A 182 -10.25 5.05 -16.48
CA ALA A 182 -9.89 4.62 -17.83
C ALA A 182 -8.47 5.02 -18.20
N ASP A 183 -8.01 6.20 -17.74
CA ASP A 183 -6.62 6.62 -17.81
C ASP A 183 -5.91 6.44 -16.48
N SER A 184 -5.19 5.33 -16.33
CA SER A 184 -4.37 5.05 -15.14
C SER A 184 -3.18 6.01 -14.95
N SER A 185 -2.82 6.78 -15.98
CA SER A 185 -1.80 7.82 -15.86
C SER A 185 -2.30 9.06 -15.11
N LEU A 186 -3.61 9.23 -14.97
CA LEU A 186 -4.28 10.41 -14.43
C LEU A 186 -3.87 11.72 -15.15
N GLN A 187 -3.49 11.64 -16.43
CA GLN A 187 -3.18 12.83 -17.23
C GLN A 187 -4.42 13.41 -17.90
N THR A 188 -5.44 12.56 -18.13
CA THR A 188 -6.73 12.93 -18.70
C THR A 188 -7.89 12.53 -17.81
#